data_aa89e094fb37e069c5339e2969a3b503
#
_entry.id   aa89e094fb37e069c5339e2969a3b503
#
_cell.length_a   1.000
_cell.length_b   1.000
_cell.length_c   1.000
_cell.angle_alpha   90.00
_cell.angle_beta   90.00
_cell.angle_gamma   90.00
#
_symmetry.space_group_name_H-M   'P 1'
#
loop_
_entity.id
_entity.type
_entity.pdbx_description
1 polymer ?
#
loop_
_entity_poly.entity_id
_entity_poly.type
_entity_poly.pdbx_seq_one_letter_code
_entity_poly.pdbx_strand_id
1 'polypeptide(L)'
;AGGGYHSISPTILIAHSQANMAVGGAGILSGMNPKGYIDEEAAEQIVAAQIENSKKHVPAPGSVPIHYDETGFFREVYENDYGVIEGIKKYISYLPAYNLEFFRVDDPQRPCLPAEDLYSIIPMNGKRPYDIYDVIGRLFDGSQLYEYKKGYGPEMVTGLAKVNGLLVGVIANTQGLLMNYPEYKQNSVG
;
A
#
# COMPACT_ATOMS: atom_id res chain seq x y z
N ALA A 1 -4.50 -22.40 -1.34
CA ALA A 1 -5.59 -21.58 -1.87
C ALA A 1 -6.58 -21.16 -0.78
N GLY A 2 -7.05 -22.02 0.11
CA GLY A 2 -7.98 -21.65 1.20
C GLY A 2 -7.45 -20.51 2.11
N GLY A 3 -6.15 -20.46 2.38
CA GLY A 3 -5.51 -19.41 3.15
C GLY A 3 -5.64 -18.00 2.55
N GLY A 4 -5.81 -17.89 1.23
CA GLY A 4 -6.03 -16.60 0.58
C GLY A 4 -7.30 -15.90 1.05
N TYR A 5 -8.36 -16.62 1.36
CA TYR A 5 -9.58 -16.02 1.91
C TYR A 5 -9.38 -15.42 3.30
N HIS A 6 -8.57 -16.05 4.15
CA HIS A 6 -8.24 -15.49 5.46
C HIS A 6 -7.41 -14.21 5.34
N SER A 7 -6.56 -14.13 4.31
CA SER A 7 -5.73 -12.94 4.05
C SER A 7 -6.55 -11.74 3.56
N ILE A 8 -7.80 -11.91 3.11
CA ILE A 8 -8.67 -10.79 2.69
C ILE A 8 -9.29 -10.08 3.91
N SER A 9 -9.43 -10.77 5.05
CA SER A 9 -10.09 -10.24 6.24
C SER A 9 -9.29 -9.19 7.03
N PRO A 10 -7.94 -9.26 7.13
CA PRO A 10 -7.17 -8.25 7.86
C PRO A 10 -7.20 -6.88 7.23
N THR A 11 -7.26 -5.85 8.06
CA THR A 11 -7.17 -4.45 7.60
C THR A 11 -5.79 -4.13 7.05
N ILE A 12 -4.76 -4.76 7.59
CA ILE A 12 -3.34 -4.50 7.26
C ILE A 12 -2.67 -5.80 6.87
N LEU A 13 -2.08 -5.78 5.68
CA LEU A 13 -1.25 -6.86 5.16
C LEU A 13 0.15 -6.33 4.86
N ILE A 14 1.13 -6.94 5.48
CA ILE A 14 2.55 -6.68 5.27
C ILE A 14 3.14 -7.94 4.66
N ALA A 15 3.90 -7.80 3.59
CA ALA A 15 4.44 -8.92 2.84
C ALA A 15 5.96 -8.90 2.73
N HIS A 16 6.54 -10.08 2.62
CA HIS A 16 7.90 -10.26 2.11
C HIS A 16 7.89 -10.13 0.58
N SER A 17 8.92 -9.56 -0.04
CA SER A 17 9.01 -9.37 -1.51
C SER A 17 8.84 -10.65 -2.33
N GLN A 18 9.15 -11.81 -1.74
CA GLN A 18 8.96 -13.11 -2.36
C GLN A 18 7.64 -13.80 -2.00
N ALA A 19 6.73 -13.10 -1.31
CA ALA A 19 5.44 -13.68 -0.98
C ALA A 19 4.61 -13.96 -2.23
N ASN A 20 3.79 -15.01 -2.14
CA ASN A 20 2.80 -15.32 -3.16
C ASN A 20 1.46 -15.59 -2.47
N MET A 21 0.42 -14.95 -2.94
CA MET A 21 -0.91 -15.10 -2.41
C MET A 21 -1.92 -15.26 -3.53
N ALA A 22 -2.60 -16.38 -3.56
CA ALA A 22 -3.66 -16.64 -4.52
C ALA A 22 -4.88 -17.24 -3.82
N VAL A 23 -6.07 -16.79 -4.19
CA VAL A 23 -7.34 -17.38 -3.75
C VAL A 23 -7.55 -18.73 -4.43
N GLY A 24 -7.17 -18.82 -5.70
CA GLY A 24 -7.18 -20.05 -6.50
C GLY A 24 -5.76 -20.54 -6.79
N GLY A 25 -5.47 -21.77 -6.42
CA GLY A 25 -4.24 -22.47 -6.80
C GLY A 25 -4.36 -23.26 -8.10
N ALA A 26 -3.28 -23.93 -8.50
CA ALA A 26 -3.24 -24.76 -9.70
C ALA A 26 -4.35 -25.83 -9.78
N GLY A 27 -4.84 -26.31 -8.63
CA GLY A 27 -5.98 -27.22 -8.57
C GLY A 27 -7.31 -26.65 -9.08
N ILE A 28 -7.46 -25.31 -9.14
CA ILE A 28 -8.65 -24.70 -9.75
C ILE A 28 -8.62 -24.86 -11.27
N LEU A 29 -7.44 -24.79 -11.89
CA LEU A 29 -7.30 -24.97 -13.33
C LEU A 29 -7.75 -26.37 -13.76
N SER A 30 -7.45 -27.40 -12.95
CA SER A 30 -7.95 -28.75 -13.22
C SER A 30 -9.47 -28.88 -13.09
N GLY A 31 -10.06 -28.19 -12.09
CA GLY A 31 -11.51 -28.17 -11.92
C GLY A 31 -12.27 -27.36 -12.97
N MET A 32 -11.63 -26.39 -13.61
CA MET A 32 -12.19 -25.61 -14.71
C MET A 32 -12.06 -26.31 -16.08
N ASN A 33 -11.20 -27.32 -16.19
CA ASN A 33 -11.11 -28.12 -17.40
C ASN A 33 -12.36 -28.99 -17.55
N PRO A 34 -13.02 -29.02 -18.71
CA PRO A 34 -14.19 -29.87 -18.96
C PRO A 34 -13.95 -31.37 -18.67
N LYS A 35 -12.69 -31.81 -18.75
CA LYS A 35 -12.30 -33.18 -18.43
C LYS A 35 -12.12 -33.44 -16.92
N GLY A 36 -12.17 -32.40 -16.08
CA GLY A 36 -11.97 -32.51 -14.62
C GLY A 36 -10.53 -32.78 -14.18
N TYR A 37 -9.57 -32.78 -15.11
CA TYR A 37 -8.15 -32.93 -14.84
C TYR A 37 -7.31 -32.17 -15.89
N ILE A 38 -6.06 -31.89 -15.59
CA ILE A 38 -5.10 -31.31 -16.54
C ILE A 38 -4.43 -32.47 -17.25
N ASP A 39 -4.70 -32.64 -18.55
CA ASP A 39 -3.99 -33.57 -19.40
C ASP A 39 -2.62 -32.99 -19.83
N GLU A 40 -1.83 -33.84 -20.50
CA GLU A 40 -0.46 -33.49 -20.90
C GLU A 40 -0.45 -32.27 -21.83
N GLU A 41 -1.39 -32.18 -22.78
CA GLU A 41 -1.52 -31.08 -23.71
C GLU A 41 -1.85 -29.75 -22.98
N ALA A 42 -2.79 -29.77 -22.01
CA ALA A 42 -3.13 -28.62 -21.22
C ALA A 42 -1.97 -28.18 -20.30
N ALA A 43 -1.22 -29.14 -19.75
CA ALA A 43 -0.03 -28.85 -18.95
C ALA A 43 1.07 -28.17 -19.78
N GLU A 44 1.33 -28.65 -21.01
CA GLU A 44 2.29 -28.02 -21.92
C GLU A 44 1.89 -26.60 -22.28
N GLN A 45 0.61 -26.35 -22.55
CA GLN A 45 0.10 -25.01 -22.86
C GLN A 45 0.29 -24.05 -21.66
N ILE A 46 0.03 -24.51 -20.45
CA ILE A 46 0.24 -23.70 -19.22
C ILE A 46 1.70 -23.35 -19.04
N VAL A 47 2.60 -24.32 -19.22
CA VAL A 47 4.05 -24.09 -19.12
C VAL A 47 4.54 -23.14 -20.23
N ALA A 48 4.08 -23.32 -21.46
CA ALA A 48 4.42 -22.43 -22.58
C ALA A 48 3.97 -20.98 -22.30
N ALA A 49 2.75 -20.79 -21.79
CA ALA A 49 2.24 -19.48 -21.41
C ALA A 49 3.06 -18.84 -20.27
N GLN A 50 3.47 -19.62 -19.27
CA GLN A 50 4.32 -19.11 -18.18
C GLN A 50 5.70 -18.69 -18.69
N ILE A 51 6.31 -19.47 -19.62
CA ILE A 51 7.59 -19.13 -20.23
C ILE A 51 7.45 -17.84 -21.06
N GLU A 52 6.39 -17.69 -21.83
CA GLU A 52 6.14 -16.49 -22.63
C GLU A 52 5.94 -15.26 -21.75
N ASN A 53 5.14 -15.37 -20.69
CA ASN A 53 4.93 -14.30 -19.71
C ASN A 53 6.23 -13.90 -19.01
N SER A 54 7.06 -14.88 -18.64
CA SER A 54 8.38 -14.62 -18.06
C SER A 54 9.30 -13.85 -19.02
N LYS A 55 9.29 -14.20 -20.31
CA LYS A 55 10.05 -13.46 -21.33
C LYS A 55 9.56 -12.02 -21.51
N LYS A 56 8.27 -11.79 -21.33
CA LYS A 56 7.65 -10.45 -21.39
C LYS A 56 7.73 -9.69 -20.07
N HIS A 57 8.37 -10.25 -19.05
CA HIS A 57 8.44 -9.67 -17.69
C HIS A 57 7.06 -9.40 -17.06
N VAL A 58 6.06 -10.20 -17.43
CA VAL A 58 4.73 -10.15 -16.82
C VAL A 58 4.80 -10.79 -15.43
N PRO A 59 4.43 -10.09 -14.36
CA PRO A 59 4.46 -10.67 -13.02
C PRO A 59 3.55 -11.90 -12.90
N ALA A 60 4.00 -12.90 -12.16
CA ALA A 60 3.20 -14.09 -11.91
C ALA A 60 1.92 -13.76 -11.15
N PRO A 61 0.78 -14.38 -11.49
CA PRO A 61 -0.46 -14.22 -10.73
C PRO A 61 -0.25 -14.54 -9.25
N GLY A 62 -0.75 -13.66 -8.37
CA GLY A 62 -0.58 -13.79 -6.92
C GLY A 62 0.76 -13.31 -6.39
N SER A 63 1.66 -12.81 -7.23
CA SER A 63 2.95 -12.25 -6.83
C SER A 63 2.79 -10.88 -6.17
N VAL A 64 3.83 -10.47 -5.43
CA VAL A 64 3.87 -9.18 -4.75
C VAL A 64 3.65 -7.99 -5.68
N PRO A 65 4.29 -7.87 -6.86
CA PRO A 65 4.02 -6.76 -7.76
C PRO A 65 2.54 -6.60 -8.11
N ILE A 66 1.84 -7.69 -8.39
CA ILE A 66 0.40 -7.63 -8.68
C ILE A 66 -0.39 -7.12 -7.46
N HIS A 67 -0.08 -7.63 -6.27
CA HIS A 67 -0.85 -7.28 -5.07
C HIS A 67 -0.46 -5.95 -4.44
N TYR A 68 0.70 -5.44 -4.70
CA TYR A 68 1.17 -4.16 -4.20
C TYR A 68 0.88 -3.02 -5.18
N ASP A 69 1.29 -3.17 -6.45
CA ASP A 69 1.22 -2.09 -7.43
C ASP A 69 -0.14 -2.01 -8.13
N GLU A 70 -0.73 -3.16 -8.50
CA GLU A 70 -1.94 -3.20 -9.33
C GLU A 70 -3.23 -3.24 -8.50
N THR A 71 -3.28 -4.07 -7.46
CA THR A 71 -4.51 -4.25 -6.66
C THR A 71 -4.51 -3.48 -5.35
N GLY A 72 -3.36 -2.95 -4.93
CA GLY A 72 -3.24 -2.27 -3.65
C GLY A 72 -3.56 -3.15 -2.45
N PHE A 73 -3.43 -4.47 -2.59
CA PHE A 73 -3.84 -5.41 -1.55
C PHE A 73 -2.85 -5.44 -0.39
N PHE A 74 -1.54 -5.48 -0.69
CA PHE A 74 -0.52 -5.35 0.34
C PHE A 74 -0.32 -3.87 0.68
N ARG A 75 -0.20 -3.62 1.98
CA ARG A 75 0.10 -2.29 2.47
C ARG A 75 1.56 -1.92 2.32
N GLU A 76 2.43 -2.82 2.74
CA GLU A 76 3.88 -2.67 2.74
C GLU A 76 4.55 -3.96 2.31
N VAL A 77 5.69 -3.83 1.65
CA VAL A 77 6.51 -4.94 1.19
C VAL A 77 7.95 -4.72 1.65
N TYR A 78 8.57 -5.76 2.18
CA TYR A 78 9.94 -5.76 2.67
C TYR A 78 10.75 -6.88 2.02
N GLU A 79 12.05 -6.63 1.83
CA GLU A 79 12.96 -7.55 1.15
C GLU A 79 13.36 -8.77 2.00
N ASN A 80 13.13 -8.72 3.31
CA ASN A 80 13.52 -9.79 4.23
C ASN A 80 12.60 -9.85 5.44
N ASP A 81 12.66 -10.97 6.16
CA ASP A 81 11.82 -11.23 7.33
C ASP A 81 12.03 -10.21 8.46
N TYR A 82 13.27 -9.72 8.63
CA TYR A 82 13.57 -8.70 9.63
C TYR A 82 12.80 -7.40 9.34
N GLY A 83 12.79 -6.97 8.07
CA GLY A 83 12.02 -5.81 7.62
C GLY A 83 10.52 -5.98 7.86
N VAL A 84 9.97 -7.18 7.61
CA VAL A 84 8.56 -7.49 7.89
C VAL A 84 8.26 -7.33 9.38
N ILE A 85 9.11 -7.87 10.25
CA ILE A 85 8.94 -7.77 11.71
C ILE A 85 9.01 -6.31 12.17
N GLU A 86 9.96 -5.54 11.67
CA GLU A 86 10.09 -4.12 12.01
C GLU A 86 8.90 -3.30 11.50
N GLY A 87 8.37 -3.62 10.32
CA GLY A 87 7.13 -3.04 9.80
C GLY A 87 5.93 -3.30 10.71
N ILE A 88 5.79 -4.52 11.21
CA ILE A 88 4.74 -4.90 12.17
C ILE A 88 4.91 -4.12 13.48
N LYS A 89 6.10 -4.07 14.05
CA LYS A 89 6.40 -3.32 15.28
C LYS A 89 6.09 -1.84 15.10
N LYS A 90 6.51 -1.26 13.99
CA LYS A 90 6.20 0.14 13.64
C LYS A 90 4.70 0.39 13.60
N TYR A 91 3.92 -0.49 12.97
CA TYR A 91 2.47 -0.36 12.94
C TYR A 91 1.87 -0.41 14.36
N ILE A 92 2.27 -1.41 15.15
CA ILE A 92 1.78 -1.57 16.52
C ILE A 92 2.10 -0.34 17.38
N SER A 93 3.25 0.30 17.17
CA SER A 93 3.66 1.49 17.93
C SER A 93 2.75 2.72 17.71
N TYR A 94 1.93 2.73 16.65
CA TYR A 94 0.93 3.77 16.44
C TYR A 94 -0.40 3.49 17.14
N LEU A 95 -0.67 2.24 17.50
CA LEU A 95 -1.94 1.86 18.08
C LEU A 95 -1.97 2.14 19.60
N PRO A 96 -3.14 2.48 20.15
CA PRO A 96 -3.32 2.52 21.59
C PRO A 96 -3.18 1.12 22.22
N ALA A 97 -2.90 1.06 23.52
CA ALA A 97 -2.70 -0.21 24.23
C ALA A 97 -3.97 -1.11 24.20
N TYR A 98 -5.14 -0.50 24.11
CA TYR A 98 -6.42 -1.19 23.97
C TYR A 98 -7.47 -0.29 23.28
N ASN A 99 -8.55 -0.88 22.79
CA ASN A 99 -9.52 -0.22 21.90
C ASN A 99 -10.40 0.86 22.57
N LEU A 100 -10.39 0.99 23.87
CA LEU A 100 -11.13 2.01 24.62
C LEU A 100 -10.24 3.15 25.11
N GLU A 101 -8.97 3.18 24.70
CA GLU A 101 -8.05 4.25 25.09
C GLU A 101 -8.26 5.48 24.19
N PHE A 102 -8.64 6.59 24.82
CA PHE A 102 -8.85 7.88 24.15
C PHE A 102 -7.78 8.90 24.48
N PHE A 103 -6.77 8.50 25.24
CA PHE A 103 -5.70 9.37 25.69
C PHE A 103 -4.55 9.43 24.70
N ARG A 104 -3.56 10.24 25.04
CA ARG A 104 -2.30 10.26 24.29
C ARG A 104 -1.65 8.90 24.33
N VAL A 105 -1.27 8.42 23.15
CA VAL A 105 -0.55 7.16 23.01
C VAL A 105 0.95 7.36 23.12
N ASP A 106 1.40 8.63 23.11
CA ASP A 106 2.80 9.01 23.20
C ASP A 106 2.95 10.41 23.80
N ASP A 107 4.16 10.79 24.20
CA ASP A 107 4.49 12.13 24.62
C ASP A 107 4.39 13.11 23.43
N PRO A 108 3.80 14.30 23.63
CA PRO A 108 3.70 15.32 22.59
C PRO A 108 5.07 15.71 22.04
N GLN A 109 5.20 15.71 20.72
CA GLN A 109 6.40 16.14 20.02
C GLN A 109 6.07 17.32 19.10
N ARG A 110 7.01 18.24 18.97
CA ARG A 110 6.87 19.29 17.95
C ARG A 110 7.19 18.70 16.56
N PRO A 111 6.53 19.20 15.50
CA PRO A 111 7.01 18.96 14.15
C PRO A 111 8.48 19.34 14.00
N CYS A 112 9.25 18.60 13.23
CA CYS A 112 10.65 18.92 12.93
C CYS A 112 10.78 20.12 11.99
N LEU A 113 9.71 20.43 11.24
CA LEU A 113 9.64 21.57 10.31
C LEU A 113 8.78 22.68 10.91
N PRO A 114 9.16 23.96 10.71
CA PRO A 114 8.45 25.08 11.33
C PRO A 114 7.06 25.29 10.69
N ALA A 115 6.04 25.44 11.52
CA ALA A 115 4.66 25.63 11.07
C ALA A 115 4.44 26.96 10.32
N GLU A 116 5.26 27.95 10.60
CA GLU A 116 5.21 29.28 9.96
C GLU A 116 5.43 29.20 8.45
N ASP A 117 6.18 28.23 7.97
CA ASP A 117 6.41 28.00 6.53
C ASP A 117 5.12 27.68 5.76
N LEU A 118 4.05 27.21 6.43
CA LEU A 118 2.78 26.93 5.79
C LEU A 118 2.22 28.12 5.01
N TYR A 119 2.46 29.34 5.48
CA TYR A 119 2.06 30.57 4.77
C TYR A 119 2.77 30.76 3.42
N SER A 120 3.95 30.18 3.25
CA SER A 120 4.70 30.24 1.99
C SER A 120 4.44 29.04 1.07
N ILE A 121 4.03 27.89 1.64
CA ILE A 121 3.78 26.63 0.92
C ILE A 121 2.39 26.67 0.29
N ILE A 122 1.38 27.04 1.07
CA ILE A 122 -0.01 27.04 0.62
C ILE A 122 -0.30 28.34 -0.15
N PRO A 123 -0.57 28.25 -1.47
CA PRO A 123 -0.78 29.45 -2.27
C PRO A 123 -2.14 30.10 -1.94
N MET A 124 -2.12 31.41 -1.68
CA MET A 124 -3.32 32.17 -1.30
C MET A 124 -4.45 32.12 -2.35
N ASN A 125 -4.10 31.91 -3.61
CA ASN A 125 -5.10 31.87 -4.70
C ASN A 125 -5.64 30.47 -5.01
N GLY A 126 -5.15 29.43 -4.31
CA GLY A 126 -5.57 28.04 -4.48
C GLY A 126 -5.36 27.43 -5.88
N LYS A 127 -4.69 28.16 -6.80
CA LYS A 127 -4.52 27.74 -8.20
C LYS A 127 -3.17 27.05 -8.48
N ARG A 128 -2.21 27.23 -7.61
CA ARG A 128 -0.89 26.61 -7.75
C ARG A 128 -0.87 25.30 -6.95
N PRO A 129 -0.43 24.21 -7.55
CA PRO A 129 -0.24 22.98 -6.81
C PRO A 129 0.88 23.14 -5.76
N TYR A 130 0.75 22.43 -4.65
CA TYR A 130 1.76 22.33 -3.61
C TYR A 130 1.89 20.87 -3.18
N ASP A 131 3.03 20.53 -2.59
CA ASP A 131 3.23 19.19 -2.06
C ASP A 131 2.52 19.06 -0.71
N ILE A 132 1.58 18.11 -0.63
CA ILE A 132 0.84 17.86 0.61
C ILE A 132 1.76 17.33 1.73
N TYR A 133 2.86 16.64 1.38
CA TYR A 133 3.82 16.18 2.37
C TYR A 133 4.57 17.32 3.06
N ASP A 134 4.76 18.45 2.39
CA ASP A 134 5.29 19.65 3.01
C ASP A 134 4.36 20.20 4.10
N VAL A 135 3.06 20.09 3.89
CA VAL A 135 2.04 20.46 4.89
C VAL A 135 2.02 19.44 6.03
N ILE A 136 1.97 18.16 5.70
CA ILE A 136 1.94 17.03 6.66
C ILE A 136 3.14 17.10 7.60
N GLY A 137 4.34 17.34 7.05
CA GLY A 137 5.57 17.43 7.83
C GLY A 137 5.60 18.58 8.84
N ARG A 138 4.69 19.56 8.72
CA ARG A 138 4.58 20.73 9.62
C ARG A 138 3.41 20.67 10.58
N LEU A 139 2.54 19.67 10.44
CA LEU A 139 1.35 19.52 11.26
C LEU A 139 1.48 18.43 12.33
N PHE A 140 2.19 17.35 12.01
CA PHE A 140 2.19 16.16 12.85
C PHE A 140 3.44 16.01 13.70
N ASP A 141 3.30 15.36 14.84
CA ASP A 141 4.35 15.11 15.81
C ASP A 141 5.57 14.46 15.15
N GLY A 142 6.76 15.03 15.39
CA GLY A 142 8.01 14.57 14.81
C GLY A 142 8.04 14.60 13.27
N SER A 143 7.11 15.31 12.60
CA SER A 143 6.95 15.31 11.14
C SER A 143 6.70 13.92 10.56
N GLN A 144 6.05 13.04 11.33
CA GLN A 144 5.88 11.63 10.97
C GLN A 144 4.48 11.32 10.49
N LEU A 145 4.41 10.57 9.39
CA LEU A 145 3.21 9.94 8.87
C LEU A 145 3.47 8.46 8.66
N TYR A 146 2.59 7.62 9.19
CA TYR A 146 2.56 6.20 8.86
C TYR A 146 1.55 5.98 7.73
N GLU A 147 2.03 6.10 6.51
CA GLU A 147 1.20 6.10 5.30
C GLU A 147 0.61 4.72 5.01
N TYR A 148 -0.63 4.70 4.58
CA TYR A 148 -1.37 3.48 4.22
C TYR A 148 -1.42 3.33 2.71
N LYS A 149 -0.90 2.22 2.17
CA LYS A 149 -0.92 1.87 0.74
C LYS A 149 -0.31 2.96 -0.16
N LYS A 150 0.88 3.42 0.17
CA LYS A 150 1.58 4.49 -0.53
C LYS A 150 1.72 4.28 -2.05
N GLY A 151 1.85 3.02 -2.49
CA GLY A 151 1.98 2.66 -3.90
C GLY A 151 0.65 2.59 -4.67
N TYR A 152 -0.50 2.75 -3.99
CA TYR A 152 -1.82 2.58 -4.60
C TYR A 152 -2.70 3.81 -4.39
N GLY A 153 -3.27 4.34 -5.49
CA GLY A 153 -4.08 5.56 -5.44
C GLY A 153 -3.27 6.80 -5.04
N PRO A 154 -2.18 7.15 -5.74
CA PRO A 154 -1.24 8.20 -5.35
C PRO A 154 -1.84 9.61 -5.33
N GLU A 155 -3.05 9.79 -5.81
CA GLU A 155 -3.85 11.01 -5.69
C GLU A 155 -4.34 11.30 -4.27
N MET A 156 -4.29 10.27 -3.40
CA MET A 156 -4.71 10.36 -2.00
C MET A 156 -3.61 9.89 -1.09
N VAL A 157 -3.28 10.70 -0.10
CA VAL A 157 -2.45 10.29 1.04
C VAL A 157 -3.37 9.88 2.17
N THR A 158 -3.26 8.63 2.60
CA THR A 158 -3.98 8.11 3.76
C THR A 158 -3.01 7.50 4.75
N GLY A 159 -3.27 7.65 6.05
CA GLY A 159 -2.34 7.12 7.03
C GLY A 159 -2.72 7.42 8.48
N LEU A 160 -1.80 7.09 9.36
CA LEU A 160 -1.86 7.38 10.78
C LEU A 160 -0.75 8.36 11.14
N ALA A 161 -1.08 9.35 11.97
CA ALA A 161 -0.13 10.31 12.51
C ALA A 161 -0.45 10.59 13.97
N LYS A 162 0.35 11.40 14.63
CA LYS A 162 0.10 11.87 15.98
C LYS A 162 0.02 13.41 15.99
N VAL A 163 -0.91 13.94 16.75
CA VAL A 163 -1.02 15.37 17.03
C VAL A 163 -1.03 15.55 18.53
N ASN A 164 0.00 16.17 19.06
CA ASN A 164 0.14 16.38 20.51
C ASN A 164 0.02 15.05 21.30
N GLY A 165 0.61 13.99 20.76
CA GLY A 165 0.57 12.62 21.29
C GLY A 165 -0.72 11.84 21.04
N LEU A 166 -1.74 12.46 20.44
CA LEU A 166 -3.01 11.79 20.10
C LEU A 166 -2.92 11.14 18.73
N LEU A 167 -3.32 9.88 18.63
CA LEU A 167 -3.40 9.18 17.34
C LEU A 167 -4.54 9.74 16.51
N VAL A 168 -4.25 10.05 15.25
CA VAL A 168 -5.22 10.56 14.27
C VAL A 168 -5.12 9.81 12.95
N GLY A 169 -6.25 9.63 12.27
CA GLY A 169 -6.29 9.22 10.88
C GLY A 169 -6.10 10.43 9.97
N VAL A 170 -5.31 10.27 8.91
CA VAL A 170 -5.03 11.31 7.92
C VAL A 170 -5.62 10.90 6.59
N ILE A 171 -6.35 11.81 5.95
CA ILE A 171 -6.80 11.72 4.55
C ILE A 171 -6.51 13.07 3.91
N ALA A 172 -5.71 13.07 2.86
CA ALA A 172 -5.32 14.28 2.17
C ALA A 172 -5.18 14.05 0.65
N ASN A 173 -5.38 15.11 -0.14
CA ASN A 173 -5.22 15.06 -1.59
C ASN A 173 -3.82 15.51 -1.99
N THR A 174 -3.21 14.81 -2.96
CA THR A 174 -1.94 15.19 -3.58
C THR A 174 -2.20 16.09 -4.80
N GLN A 175 -2.51 17.34 -4.60
CA GLN A 175 -2.79 18.25 -5.71
C GLN A 175 -1.61 18.39 -6.67
N GLY A 176 -1.82 18.06 -7.94
CA GLY A 176 -0.86 18.33 -9.02
C GLY A 176 0.32 17.35 -9.16
N LEU A 177 0.50 16.42 -8.24
CA LEU A 177 1.59 15.43 -8.30
C LEU A 177 1.35 14.33 -9.34
N LEU A 178 0.13 14.14 -9.81
CA LEU A 178 -0.22 13.16 -10.86
C LEU A 178 0.53 13.40 -12.18
N MET A 179 1.06 14.60 -12.39
CA MET A 179 1.85 14.91 -13.60
C MET A 179 3.19 14.16 -13.68
N ASN A 180 3.70 13.68 -12.56
CA ASN A 180 4.97 12.95 -12.49
C ASN A 180 4.81 11.42 -12.57
N TYR A 181 3.57 10.93 -12.67
CA TYR A 181 3.27 9.51 -12.84
C TYR A 181 2.76 9.26 -14.27
N PRO A 182 3.65 8.93 -15.21
CA PRO A 182 3.28 8.76 -16.63
C PRO A 182 2.22 7.67 -16.86
N GLU A 183 2.13 6.70 -15.97
CA GLU A 183 1.17 5.59 -16.04
C GLU A 183 -0.28 6.03 -15.77
N TYR A 184 -0.49 7.10 -15.00
CA TYR A 184 -1.82 7.63 -14.71
C TYR A 184 -2.42 8.48 -15.84
N LYS A 185 -1.60 8.92 -16.80
CA LYS A 185 -2.10 9.69 -17.95
C LYS A 185 -3.07 8.92 -18.84
N GLN A 186 -3.11 7.60 -18.76
CA GLN A 186 -3.98 6.78 -19.60
C GLN A 186 -5.35 6.47 -18.97
N ASN A 187 -5.51 6.58 -17.66
CA ASN A 187 -6.73 6.16 -16.95
C ASN A 187 -7.57 7.30 -16.35
N SER A 188 -7.10 8.54 -16.43
CA SER A 188 -7.85 9.71 -15.94
C SER A 188 -8.67 10.37 -17.04
N VAL A 189 -9.51 9.59 -17.70
CA VAL A 189 -10.55 10.10 -18.59
C VAL A 189 -11.89 9.68 -18.01
N GLY A 190 -12.45 10.55 -17.22
CA GLY A 190 -13.80 10.45 -16.71
C GLY A 190 -14.32 11.82 -16.42
#